data_2bdaa2c1c566ead19aadad64fa81c05a
#
_entry.id   2bdaa2c1c566ead19aadad64fa81c05a
#
_cell.length_a   1.000
_cell.length_b   1.000
_cell.length_c   1.000
_cell.angle_alpha   90.00
_cell.angle_beta   90.00
_cell.angle_gamma   90.00
#
_symmetry.space_group_name_H-M   'P 1'
#
loop_
_entity.id
_entity.type
_entity.pdbx_description
1 polymer ?
#
loop_
_entity_poly.entity_id
_entity_poly.type
_entity_poly.pdbx_seq_one_letter_code
_entity_poly.pdbx_strand_id
1 'polypeptide(L)'
;FKNNFSSIDVPEFTDIQDLKTKKHTYFRFIGKLAYQNNQLILRKRSFIQNLVTDYASLLDSDPELSITEFQAGLLSSSEQDKLQFLLEEYRIKSHKVSDVLLELLLRVNIIPIELIQVQTANESGWGTSRFAVQGYNYFGLWCYQTGCGFVPKHRTEGMTHEVAKFSTPAQGMYRYVLNLNRNKAYRQLQIKRQALLHSRKLTSFELAMQLTTTLEAYSERGQAYIDELQSMLRVNRSLLGIDEEILKEQL
;
A
#
# COMPACT_ATOMS: atom_id res chain seq x y z
N PHE A 1 7.34 13.45 7.10
CA PHE A 1 6.34 12.48 7.60
C PHE A 1 7.02 11.41 8.45
N LYS A 2 6.79 11.43 9.75
CA LYS A 2 7.30 10.38 10.64
C LYS A 2 6.37 9.17 10.57
N ASN A 3 6.95 7.98 10.39
CA ASN A 3 6.25 6.70 10.42
C ASN A 3 6.13 6.23 11.89
N ASN A 4 5.28 6.86 12.66
CA ASN A 4 5.00 6.44 14.03
C ASN A 4 3.89 5.38 14.00
N PHE A 5 4.26 4.15 13.66
CA PHE A 5 3.34 3.02 13.81
C PHE A 5 3.34 2.58 15.27
N SER A 6 2.15 2.47 15.85
CA SER A 6 1.98 1.82 17.15
C SER A 6 2.39 0.35 17.04
N SER A 7 3.02 -0.16 18.06
CA SER A 7 3.31 -1.59 18.16
C SER A 7 1.99 -2.39 18.14
N ILE A 8 1.93 -3.40 17.30
CA ILE A 8 0.81 -4.34 17.23
C ILE A 8 1.38 -5.73 17.52
N ASP A 9 0.85 -6.40 18.54
CA ASP A 9 1.24 -7.75 18.88
C ASP A 9 0.86 -8.71 17.75
N VAL A 10 1.80 -9.56 17.37
CA VAL A 10 1.62 -10.55 16.32
C VAL A 10 1.02 -11.81 16.93
N PRO A 11 -0.20 -12.23 16.52
CA PRO A 11 -0.78 -13.49 16.98
C PRO A 11 0.03 -14.70 16.47
N GLU A 12 0.09 -15.75 17.29
CA GLU A 12 0.67 -17.05 16.89
C GLU A 12 -0.32 -17.84 16.02
N PHE A 13 -0.39 -17.51 14.72
CA PHE A 13 -1.36 -18.07 13.77
C PHE A 13 -1.24 -19.59 13.60
N THR A 14 -0.04 -20.15 13.82
CA THR A 14 0.22 -21.59 13.75
C THR A 14 -0.52 -22.37 14.83
N ASP A 15 -0.76 -21.75 15.98
CA ASP A 15 -1.36 -22.40 17.15
C ASP A 15 -2.90 -22.38 17.13
N ILE A 16 -3.49 -21.54 16.27
CA ILE A 16 -4.95 -21.45 16.16
C ILE A 16 -5.46 -22.57 15.27
N GLN A 17 -6.12 -23.58 15.88
CA GLN A 17 -6.63 -24.75 15.18
C GLN A 17 -8.01 -24.49 14.55
N ASP A 18 -8.90 -23.75 15.22
CA ASP A 18 -10.19 -23.41 14.65
C ASP A 18 -10.08 -22.43 13.49
N LEU A 19 -10.54 -22.85 12.30
CA LEU A 19 -10.40 -22.08 11.05
C LEU A 19 -11.13 -20.73 11.11
N LYS A 20 -12.29 -20.68 11.74
CA LYS A 20 -13.08 -19.44 11.85
C LYS A 20 -12.36 -18.43 12.73
N THR A 21 -11.86 -18.86 13.87
CA THR A 21 -11.07 -18.07 14.81
C THR A 21 -9.78 -17.59 14.14
N LYS A 22 -9.07 -18.47 13.42
CA LYS A 22 -7.85 -18.10 12.67
C LYS A 22 -8.12 -16.99 11.67
N LYS A 23 -9.15 -17.13 10.84
CA LYS A 23 -9.53 -16.11 9.85
C LYS A 23 -9.87 -14.78 10.50
N HIS A 24 -10.68 -14.78 11.54
CA HIS A 24 -11.06 -13.58 12.28
C HIS A 24 -9.84 -12.88 12.88
N THR A 25 -9.01 -13.63 13.61
CA THR A 25 -7.78 -13.10 14.23
C THR A 25 -6.83 -12.52 13.18
N TYR A 26 -6.66 -13.23 12.05
CA TYR A 26 -5.81 -12.79 10.96
C TYR A 26 -6.30 -11.50 10.32
N PHE A 27 -7.57 -11.45 9.93
CA PHE A 27 -8.13 -10.25 9.29
C PHE A 27 -8.12 -9.05 10.23
N ARG A 28 -8.39 -9.25 11.52
CA ARG A 28 -8.29 -8.18 12.53
C ARG A 28 -6.86 -7.65 12.64
N PHE A 29 -5.87 -8.53 12.73
CA PHE A 29 -4.45 -8.15 12.78
C PHE A 29 -4.02 -7.36 11.53
N ILE A 30 -4.29 -7.88 10.34
CA ILE A 30 -3.96 -7.20 9.08
C ILE A 30 -4.77 -5.91 8.92
N GLY A 31 -6.03 -5.89 9.34
CA GLY A 31 -6.88 -4.70 9.32
C GLY A 31 -6.28 -3.54 10.12
N LYS A 32 -5.78 -3.80 11.34
CA LYS A 32 -5.08 -2.80 12.17
C LYS A 32 -3.85 -2.22 11.46
N LEU A 33 -3.00 -3.08 10.91
CA LEU A 33 -1.80 -2.65 10.17
C LEU A 33 -2.16 -1.81 8.94
N ALA A 34 -3.15 -2.26 8.17
CA ALA A 34 -3.61 -1.57 6.97
C ALA A 34 -4.22 -0.20 7.29
N TYR A 35 -5.00 -0.11 8.37
CA TYR A 35 -5.58 1.14 8.83
C TYR A 35 -4.49 2.15 9.20
N GLN A 36 -3.53 1.78 10.06
CA GLN A 36 -2.43 2.67 10.44
C GLN A 36 -1.65 3.18 9.22
N ASN A 37 -1.37 2.28 8.27
CA ASN A 37 -0.69 2.64 7.04
C ASN A 37 -1.53 3.59 6.16
N ASN A 38 -2.83 3.34 6.02
CA ASN A 38 -3.73 4.20 5.27
C ASN A 38 -3.86 5.58 5.91
N GLN A 39 -3.88 5.71 7.25
CA GLN A 39 -3.85 7.00 7.93
C GLN A 39 -2.59 7.81 7.59
N LEU A 40 -1.42 7.17 7.54
CA LEU A 40 -0.19 7.83 7.11
C LEU A 40 -0.29 8.32 5.66
N ILE A 41 -0.84 7.50 4.76
CA ILE A 41 -1.03 7.87 3.35
C ILE A 41 -2.01 9.03 3.22
N LEU A 42 -3.10 9.06 3.99
CA LEU A 42 -4.07 10.16 3.98
C LEU A 42 -3.42 11.47 4.42
N ARG A 43 -2.55 11.47 5.45
CA ARG A 43 -1.79 12.66 5.84
C ARG A 43 -0.86 13.16 4.71
N LYS A 44 -0.15 12.25 4.03
CA LYS A 44 0.67 12.58 2.86
C LYS A 44 -0.18 13.18 1.74
N ARG A 45 -1.34 12.56 1.47
CA ARG A 45 -2.27 13.01 0.43
C ARG A 45 -2.86 14.38 0.74
N SER A 46 -3.28 14.64 1.98
CA SER A 46 -3.77 15.96 2.40
C SER A 46 -2.74 17.06 2.19
N PHE A 47 -1.46 16.80 2.49
CA PHE A 47 -0.40 17.77 2.20
C PHE A 47 -0.32 18.10 0.70
N ILE A 48 -0.38 17.09 -0.19
CA ILE A 48 -0.36 17.31 -1.64
C ILE A 48 -1.62 18.09 -2.10
N GLN A 49 -2.78 17.75 -1.57
CA GLN A 49 -4.05 18.43 -1.87
C GLN A 49 -4.01 19.90 -1.45
N ASN A 50 -3.42 20.21 -0.30
CA ASN A 50 -3.24 21.60 0.15
C ASN A 50 -2.34 22.36 -0.83
N LEU A 51 -1.21 21.80 -1.27
CA LEU A 51 -0.37 22.44 -2.28
C LEU A 51 -1.15 22.73 -3.58
N VAL A 52 -1.97 21.80 -4.05
CA VAL A 52 -2.81 22.02 -5.24
C VAL A 52 -3.81 23.16 -5.02
N THR A 53 -4.44 23.21 -3.85
CA THR A 53 -5.46 24.23 -3.52
C THR A 53 -4.84 25.60 -3.30
N ASP A 54 -3.76 25.67 -2.50
CA ASP A 54 -3.13 26.93 -2.10
C ASP A 54 -2.45 27.65 -3.27
N TYR A 55 -1.97 26.89 -4.24
CA TYR A 55 -1.26 27.41 -5.42
C TYR A 55 -2.05 27.27 -6.74
N ALA A 56 -3.36 26.98 -6.69
CA ALA A 56 -4.18 26.76 -7.89
C ALA A 56 -4.07 27.90 -8.90
N SER A 57 -4.24 29.16 -8.49
CA SER A 57 -4.15 30.32 -9.38
C SER A 57 -2.78 30.50 -10.02
N LEU A 58 -1.72 30.16 -9.29
CA LEU A 58 -0.34 30.20 -9.83
C LEU A 58 -0.13 29.12 -10.87
N LEU A 59 -0.57 27.89 -10.58
CA LEU A 59 -0.46 26.75 -11.49
C LEU A 59 -1.24 26.96 -12.78
N ASP A 60 -2.37 27.66 -12.70
CA ASP A 60 -3.16 28.06 -13.87
C ASP A 60 -2.49 29.15 -14.70
N SER A 61 -1.81 30.12 -14.04
CA SER A 61 -1.14 31.23 -14.71
C SER A 61 0.25 30.89 -15.25
N ASP A 62 0.92 29.94 -14.64
CA ASP A 62 2.25 29.44 -15.06
C ASP A 62 2.30 27.91 -15.11
N PRO A 63 1.74 27.28 -16.15
CA PRO A 63 1.72 25.84 -16.31
C PRO A 63 3.11 25.22 -16.55
N GLU A 64 4.13 26.04 -16.86
CA GLU A 64 5.51 25.59 -17.09
C GLU A 64 6.39 25.74 -15.84
N LEU A 65 5.85 26.26 -14.73
CA LEU A 65 6.57 26.44 -13.47
C LEU A 65 7.36 25.19 -13.08
N SER A 66 8.65 25.36 -12.87
CA SER A 66 9.51 24.24 -12.50
C SER A 66 9.39 23.88 -11.02
N ILE A 67 9.56 22.59 -10.69
CA ILE A 67 9.51 22.12 -9.30
C ILE A 67 10.61 22.74 -8.45
N THR A 68 11.76 23.06 -9.04
CA THR A 68 12.88 23.69 -8.33
C THR A 68 12.55 25.12 -7.92
N GLU A 69 12.01 25.93 -8.84
CA GLU A 69 11.58 27.31 -8.55
C GLU A 69 10.45 27.34 -7.55
N PHE A 70 9.48 26.43 -7.69
CA PHE A 70 8.36 26.28 -6.76
C PHE A 70 8.85 25.97 -5.34
N GLN A 71 9.75 25.00 -5.19
CA GLN A 71 10.30 24.65 -3.89
C GLN A 71 11.08 25.80 -3.26
N ALA A 72 12.00 26.41 -4.01
CA ALA A 72 12.91 27.44 -3.51
C ALA A 72 12.23 28.79 -3.24
N GLY A 73 11.23 29.16 -4.05
CA GLY A 73 10.63 30.49 -4.02
C GLY A 73 9.33 30.59 -3.21
N LEU A 74 8.61 29.50 -3.04
CA LEU A 74 7.22 29.54 -2.55
C LEU A 74 6.97 28.68 -1.32
N LEU A 75 7.77 27.62 -1.09
CA LEU A 75 7.55 26.70 0.02
C LEU A 75 8.41 27.03 1.22
N SER A 76 7.86 26.90 2.41
CA SER A 76 8.65 26.88 3.66
C SER A 76 9.61 25.69 3.68
N SER A 77 10.67 25.77 4.46
CA SER A 77 11.66 24.65 4.59
C SER A 77 10.99 23.33 4.96
N SER A 78 9.98 23.34 5.83
CA SER A 78 9.24 22.12 6.19
C SER A 78 8.42 21.52 5.04
N GLU A 79 7.87 22.36 4.17
CA GLU A 79 7.14 21.90 2.98
C GLU A 79 8.08 21.39 1.91
N GLN A 80 9.25 22.06 1.72
CA GLN A 80 10.31 21.57 0.84
C GLN A 80 10.76 20.17 1.24
N ASP A 81 11.07 19.94 2.51
CA ASP A 81 11.48 18.62 3.04
C ASP A 81 10.39 17.55 2.81
N LYS A 82 9.12 17.91 3.05
CA LYS A 82 8.01 16.99 2.83
C LYS A 82 7.82 16.64 1.36
N LEU A 83 7.88 17.64 0.48
CA LEU A 83 7.73 17.45 -0.96
C LEU A 83 8.89 16.63 -1.51
N GLN A 84 10.13 16.97 -1.16
CA GLN A 84 11.32 16.24 -1.55
C GLN A 84 11.25 14.76 -1.12
N PHE A 85 10.87 14.51 0.12
CA PHE A 85 10.63 13.15 0.61
C PHE A 85 9.62 12.38 -0.25
N LEU A 86 8.50 13.02 -0.65
CA LEU A 86 7.50 12.37 -1.49
C LEU A 86 8.01 12.10 -2.92
N LEU A 87 8.77 13.03 -3.50
CA LEU A 87 9.36 12.86 -4.82
C LEU A 87 10.30 11.64 -4.86
N GLU A 88 11.14 11.49 -3.86
CA GLU A 88 12.07 10.37 -3.73
C GLU A 88 11.33 9.06 -3.45
N GLU A 89 10.43 9.05 -2.46
CA GLU A 89 9.69 7.86 -2.04
C GLU A 89 8.84 7.29 -3.18
N TYR A 90 8.13 8.15 -3.91
CA TYR A 90 7.28 7.75 -5.02
C TYR A 90 7.99 7.77 -6.38
N ARG A 91 9.29 8.10 -6.41
CA ARG A 91 10.14 8.12 -7.62
C ARG A 91 9.53 8.99 -8.73
N ILE A 92 9.12 10.19 -8.38
CA ILE A 92 8.62 11.17 -9.34
C ILE A 92 9.79 11.80 -10.07
N LYS A 93 9.68 11.94 -11.39
CA LYS A 93 10.77 12.44 -12.25
C LYS A 93 10.40 13.66 -13.09
N SER A 94 9.15 14.12 -13.03
CA SER A 94 8.74 15.32 -13.76
C SER A 94 9.41 16.57 -13.19
N HIS A 95 9.59 17.56 -14.05
CA HIS A 95 10.18 18.85 -13.69
C HIS A 95 9.11 19.95 -13.52
N LYS A 96 7.90 19.77 -14.07
CA LYS A 96 6.81 20.72 -13.96
C LYS A 96 5.97 20.43 -12.70
N VAL A 97 5.65 21.50 -11.96
CA VAL A 97 4.86 21.37 -10.72
C VAL A 97 3.53 20.68 -10.95
N SER A 98 2.78 21.10 -11.99
CA SER A 98 1.48 20.52 -12.32
C SER A 98 1.55 19.01 -12.52
N ASP A 99 2.50 18.53 -13.31
CA ASP A 99 2.70 17.09 -13.56
C ASP A 99 3.12 16.35 -12.30
N VAL A 100 4.01 16.95 -11.49
CA VAL A 100 4.47 16.39 -10.22
C VAL A 100 3.29 16.19 -9.27
N LEU A 101 2.47 17.21 -9.07
CA LEU A 101 1.35 17.14 -8.13
C LEU A 101 0.27 16.16 -8.62
N LEU A 102 -0.04 16.14 -9.91
CA LEU A 102 -0.96 15.16 -10.50
C LEU A 102 -0.46 13.72 -10.34
N GLU A 103 0.82 13.48 -10.60
CA GLU A 103 1.42 12.16 -10.45
C GLU A 103 1.49 11.72 -8.99
N LEU A 104 1.77 12.64 -8.06
CA LEU A 104 1.70 12.37 -6.62
C LEU A 104 0.27 12.04 -6.19
N LEU A 105 -0.75 12.80 -6.62
CA LEU A 105 -2.15 12.51 -6.29
C LEU A 105 -2.62 11.16 -6.85
N LEU A 106 -2.08 10.72 -7.97
CA LEU A 106 -2.39 9.41 -8.54
C LEU A 106 -1.76 8.27 -7.71
N ARG A 107 -0.50 8.43 -7.29
CA ARG A 107 0.25 7.40 -6.56
C ARG A 107 -0.02 7.40 -5.06
N VAL A 108 -0.07 8.57 -4.42
CA VAL A 108 -0.26 8.70 -2.96
C VAL A 108 -1.74 8.55 -2.62
N ASN A 109 -2.19 7.30 -2.53
CA ASN A 109 -3.57 6.99 -2.20
C ASN A 109 -3.68 5.66 -1.45
N ILE A 110 -4.75 5.49 -0.70
CA ILE A 110 -5.01 4.28 0.10
C ILE A 110 -5.27 3.06 -0.78
N ILE A 111 -5.01 1.89 -0.21
CA ILE A 111 -5.50 0.61 -0.75
C ILE A 111 -6.65 0.15 0.16
N PRO A 112 -7.79 -0.33 -0.39
CA PRO A 112 -8.88 -0.87 0.41
C PRO A 112 -8.40 -1.95 1.36
N ILE A 113 -8.83 -1.88 2.61
CA ILE A 113 -8.37 -2.80 3.66
C ILE A 113 -8.76 -4.23 3.33
N GLU A 114 -9.95 -4.44 2.79
CA GLU A 114 -10.46 -5.74 2.37
C GLU A 114 -9.55 -6.39 1.31
N LEU A 115 -9.05 -5.60 0.37
CA LEU A 115 -8.09 -6.08 -0.63
C LEU A 115 -6.77 -6.49 0.02
N ILE A 116 -6.24 -5.68 0.92
CA ILE A 116 -5.01 -5.99 1.66
C ILE A 116 -5.19 -7.29 2.45
N GLN A 117 -6.32 -7.44 3.15
CA GLN A 117 -6.61 -8.60 3.98
C GLN A 117 -6.64 -9.91 3.18
N VAL A 118 -7.34 -9.96 2.05
CA VAL A 118 -7.41 -11.20 1.26
C VAL A 118 -6.11 -11.48 0.51
N GLN A 119 -5.46 -10.45 -0.01
CA GLN A 119 -4.20 -10.62 -0.72
C GLN A 119 -3.11 -11.17 0.22
N THR A 120 -2.97 -10.59 1.40
CA THR A 120 -1.99 -11.06 2.39
C THR A 120 -2.32 -12.45 2.95
N ALA A 121 -3.60 -12.78 3.12
CA ALA A 121 -4.02 -14.11 3.54
C ALA A 121 -3.60 -15.17 2.51
N ASN A 122 -3.80 -14.86 1.23
CA ASN A 122 -3.40 -15.73 0.12
C ASN A 122 -1.86 -15.91 0.05
N GLU A 123 -1.11 -14.82 0.10
CA GLU A 123 0.36 -14.82 -0.02
C GLU A 123 1.07 -15.49 1.17
N SER A 124 0.53 -15.34 2.38
CA SER A 124 1.17 -15.81 3.60
C SER A 124 0.63 -17.14 4.14
N GLY A 125 -0.37 -17.74 3.48
CA GLY A 125 -1.07 -18.89 4.03
C GLY A 125 -1.68 -18.57 5.41
N TRP A 126 -2.41 -17.45 5.50
CA TRP A 126 -3.01 -16.98 6.76
C TRP A 126 -1.99 -16.70 7.87
N GLY A 127 -0.84 -16.16 7.50
CA GLY A 127 0.24 -15.81 8.42
C GLY A 127 1.10 -16.97 8.89
N THR A 128 0.91 -18.17 8.36
CA THR A 128 1.64 -19.38 8.80
C THR A 128 2.88 -19.70 7.97
N SER A 129 3.09 -19.02 6.86
CA SER A 129 4.27 -19.25 6.03
C SER A 129 5.57 -18.91 6.79
N ARG A 130 6.66 -19.58 6.48
CA ARG A 130 7.98 -19.29 7.05
C ARG A 130 8.37 -17.81 6.91
N PHE A 131 8.04 -17.20 5.78
CA PHE A 131 8.37 -15.81 5.51
C PHE A 131 7.54 -14.83 6.34
N ALA A 132 6.29 -15.15 6.62
CA ALA A 132 5.45 -14.37 7.53
C ALA A 132 5.94 -14.47 8.98
N VAL A 133 6.19 -15.71 9.45
CA VAL A 133 6.59 -15.98 10.85
C VAL A 133 7.99 -15.44 11.16
N GLN A 134 8.97 -15.66 10.28
CA GLN A 134 10.38 -15.33 10.57
C GLN A 134 10.81 -13.97 10.01
N GLY A 135 10.03 -13.36 9.17
CA GLY A 135 10.42 -12.14 8.44
C GLY A 135 9.34 -11.11 8.23
N TYR A 136 8.19 -11.27 8.88
CA TYR A 136 7.04 -10.35 8.77
C TYR A 136 6.64 -10.03 7.33
N ASN A 137 6.94 -10.95 6.40
CA ASN A 137 6.59 -10.82 4.99
C ASN A 137 5.31 -11.58 4.68
N TYR A 138 4.18 -10.92 4.91
CA TYR A 138 2.82 -11.42 4.62
C TYR A 138 2.42 -11.21 3.15
N PHE A 139 3.33 -10.67 2.31
CA PHE A 139 3.00 -10.02 1.04
C PHE A 139 3.70 -10.67 -0.15
N GLY A 140 4.58 -11.65 0.07
CA GLY A 140 5.38 -12.24 -0.99
C GLY A 140 6.40 -11.28 -1.62
N LEU A 141 6.78 -10.20 -0.92
CA LEU A 141 7.68 -9.19 -1.48
C LEU A 141 9.10 -9.72 -1.64
N TRP A 142 9.71 -9.35 -2.76
CA TRP A 142 11.10 -9.64 -3.06
C TRP A 142 11.99 -8.42 -2.82
N CYS A 143 13.26 -8.68 -2.59
CA CYS A 143 14.33 -7.71 -2.54
C CYS A 143 15.53 -8.21 -3.35
N TYR A 144 16.40 -7.28 -3.79
CA TYR A 144 17.42 -7.56 -4.79
C TYR A 144 18.85 -7.26 -4.32
N GLN A 145 19.02 -6.95 -3.03
CA GLN A 145 20.32 -6.80 -2.39
C GLN A 145 20.63 -8.09 -1.64
N THR A 146 21.84 -8.61 -1.79
CA THR A 146 22.30 -9.81 -1.06
C THR A 146 22.17 -9.59 0.45
N GLY A 147 21.54 -10.54 1.13
CA GLY A 147 21.32 -10.49 2.58
C GLY A 147 20.10 -9.65 3.01
N CYS A 148 19.26 -9.19 2.08
CA CYS A 148 18.04 -8.42 2.40
C CYS A 148 16.86 -9.30 2.86
N GLY A 149 16.97 -10.62 2.76
CA GLY A 149 15.89 -11.53 3.09
C GLY A 149 16.29 -13.00 3.16
N PHE A 150 15.38 -13.85 2.71
CA PHE A 150 15.57 -15.31 2.65
C PHE A 150 15.83 -15.73 1.22
N VAL A 151 16.88 -16.53 1.02
CA VAL A 151 17.13 -17.15 -0.28
C VAL A 151 16.05 -18.19 -0.55
N PRO A 152 15.29 -18.10 -1.67
CA PRO A 152 14.32 -19.12 -2.05
C PRO A 152 14.98 -20.48 -2.29
N LYS A 153 14.38 -21.59 -1.82
CA LYS A 153 14.94 -22.95 -1.99
C LYS A 153 15.12 -23.35 -3.45
N HIS A 154 14.26 -22.83 -4.33
CA HIS A 154 14.24 -23.14 -5.76
C HIS A 154 14.59 -21.91 -6.62
N ARG A 155 15.47 -21.04 -6.11
CA ARG A 155 15.92 -19.86 -6.89
C ARG A 155 16.68 -20.36 -8.12
N THR A 156 16.26 -19.87 -9.29
CA THR A 156 16.93 -20.17 -10.57
C THR A 156 18.40 -19.70 -10.51
N GLU A 157 19.31 -20.49 -11.02
CA GLU A 157 20.73 -20.16 -11.09
C GLU A 157 20.96 -18.82 -11.80
N GLY A 158 21.83 -17.98 -11.26
CA GLY A 158 22.10 -16.62 -11.76
C GLY A 158 21.14 -15.54 -11.26
N MET A 159 20.02 -15.89 -10.60
CA MET A 159 19.11 -14.91 -10.00
C MET A 159 19.60 -14.48 -8.62
N THR A 160 19.45 -13.17 -8.29
CA THR A 160 19.94 -12.58 -7.03
C THR A 160 18.82 -12.22 -6.06
N HIS A 161 17.55 -12.36 -6.46
CA HIS A 161 16.41 -11.98 -5.61
C HIS A 161 16.30 -12.86 -4.35
N GLU A 162 15.88 -12.22 -3.27
CA GLU A 162 15.55 -12.86 -2.00
C GLU A 162 14.11 -12.49 -1.61
N VAL A 163 13.47 -13.33 -0.79
CA VAL A 163 12.18 -13.00 -0.19
C VAL A 163 12.46 -12.03 0.96
N ALA A 164 11.99 -10.79 0.85
CA ALA A 164 12.32 -9.71 1.76
C ALA A 164 12.00 -10.04 3.22
N LYS A 165 12.86 -9.56 4.14
CA LYS A 165 12.66 -9.63 5.58
C LYS A 165 12.48 -8.21 6.13
N PHE A 166 11.51 -8.04 7.02
CA PHE A 166 11.19 -6.77 7.66
C PHE A 166 11.45 -6.83 9.16
N SER A 167 11.72 -5.68 9.78
CA SER A 167 11.94 -5.57 11.23
C SER A 167 10.62 -5.64 12.01
N THR A 168 9.52 -5.22 11.39
CA THR A 168 8.18 -5.22 11.98
C THR A 168 7.11 -5.52 10.92
N PRO A 169 5.92 -6.03 11.32
CA PRO A 169 4.80 -6.17 10.40
C PRO A 169 4.38 -4.86 9.73
N ALA A 170 4.43 -3.76 10.47
CA ALA A 170 4.11 -2.43 9.95
C ALA A 170 5.06 -1.97 8.85
N GLN A 171 6.36 -2.29 8.97
CA GLN A 171 7.33 -2.02 7.91
C GLN A 171 7.01 -2.84 6.64
N GLY A 172 6.65 -4.11 6.80
CA GLY A 172 6.23 -4.96 5.68
C GLY A 172 4.97 -4.40 4.99
N MET A 173 3.95 -4.03 5.76
CA MET A 173 2.73 -3.40 5.27
C MET A 173 3.03 -2.12 4.47
N TYR A 174 3.85 -1.25 5.04
CA TYR A 174 4.27 -0.02 4.39
C TYR A 174 4.96 -0.27 3.03
N ARG A 175 5.90 -1.21 2.99
CA ARG A 175 6.62 -1.57 1.76
C ARG A 175 5.70 -2.18 0.71
N TYR A 176 4.74 -3.00 1.11
CA TYR A 176 3.74 -3.60 0.23
C TYR A 176 2.85 -2.52 -0.41
N VAL A 177 2.24 -1.66 0.40
CA VAL A 177 1.36 -0.60 -0.13
C VAL A 177 2.14 0.38 -1.00
N LEU A 178 3.36 0.73 -0.59
CA LEU A 178 4.24 1.57 -1.40
C LEU A 178 4.58 0.91 -2.75
N ASN A 179 4.77 -0.41 -2.79
CA ASN A 179 4.99 -1.12 -4.05
C ASN A 179 3.80 -0.99 -5.00
N LEU A 180 2.57 -1.20 -4.54
CA LEU A 180 1.35 -1.00 -5.35
C LEU A 180 1.20 0.45 -5.82
N ASN A 181 1.61 1.39 -4.99
CA ASN A 181 1.44 2.82 -5.21
C ASN A 181 2.49 3.43 -6.15
N ARG A 182 3.69 2.85 -6.28
CA ARG A 182 4.78 3.46 -7.07
C ARG A 182 5.31 2.63 -8.23
N ASN A 183 5.12 1.30 -8.18
CA ASN A 183 5.67 0.42 -9.22
C ASN A 183 4.86 0.56 -10.51
N LYS A 184 5.57 0.63 -11.63
CA LYS A 184 4.95 0.73 -12.98
C LYS A 184 4.08 -0.47 -13.32
N ALA A 185 4.39 -1.65 -12.79
CA ALA A 185 3.57 -2.85 -12.97
C ALA A 185 2.13 -2.68 -12.47
N TYR A 186 1.90 -1.78 -11.51
CA TYR A 186 0.57 -1.50 -10.93
C TYR A 186 -0.02 -0.15 -11.39
N ARG A 187 0.45 0.38 -12.52
CA ARG A 187 -0.06 1.67 -13.06
C ARG A 187 -1.57 1.62 -13.32
N GLN A 188 -2.08 0.51 -13.81
CA GLN A 188 -3.52 0.31 -14.05
C GLN A 188 -4.34 0.35 -12.75
N LEU A 189 -3.80 -0.19 -11.65
CA LEU A 189 -4.43 -0.07 -10.33
C LEU A 189 -4.54 1.40 -9.91
N GLN A 190 -3.46 2.17 -10.06
CA GLN A 190 -3.42 3.58 -9.67
C GLN A 190 -4.43 4.40 -10.47
N ILE A 191 -4.48 4.23 -11.80
CA ILE A 191 -5.40 4.92 -12.71
C ILE A 191 -6.86 4.53 -12.41
N LYS A 192 -7.15 3.23 -12.32
CA LYS A 192 -8.51 2.73 -12.08
C LYS A 192 -9.03 3.22 -10.71
N ARG A 193 -8.19 3.18 -9.67
CA ARG A 193 -8.54 3.69 -8.34
C ARG A 193 -8.90 5.18 -8.40
N GLN A 194 -8.09 6.00 -9.06
CA GLN A 194 -8.35 7.42 -9.22
C GLN A 194 -9.68 7.68 -9.93
N ALA A 195 -9.94 7.01 -11.04
CA ALA A 195 -11.18 7.13 -11.81
C ALA A 195 -12.42 6.74 -10.99
N LEU A 196 -12.35 5.62 -10.26
CA LEU A 196 -13.46 5.12 -9.44
C LEU A 196 -13.79 6.05 -8.27
N LEU A 197 -12.78 6.62 -7.62
CA LEU A 197 -12.97 7.55 -6.50
C LEU A 197 -13.56 8.90 -6.94
N HIS A 198 -13.38 9.29 -8.20
CA HIS A 198 -13.97 10.52 -8.75
C HIS A 198 -15.40 10.34 -9.27
N SER A 199 -15.71 9.16 -9.81
CA SER A 199 -16.95 8.95 -10.58
C SER A 199 -18.07 8.28 -9.79
N ARG A 200 -17.78 7.59 -8.69
CA ARG A 200 -18.76 6.75 -7.97
C ARG A 200 -18.54 6.80 -6.46
N LYS A 201 -19.64 6.82 -5.70
CA LYS A 201 -19.63 6.51 -4.28
C LYS A 201 -19.60 4.97 -4.11
N LEU A 202 -18.42 4.40 -4.12
CA LEU A 202 -18.22 2.98 -3.84
C LEU A 202 -17.94 2.77 -2.36
N THR A 203 -18.41 1.67 -1.80
CA THR A 203 -17.92 1.16 -0.52
C THR A 203 -16.47 0.68 -0.68
N SER A 204 -15.73 0.59 0.43
CA SER A 204 -14.37 0.04 0.43
C SER A 204 -14.30 -1.37 -0.17
N PHE A 205 -15.30 -2.20 0.14
CA PHE A 205 -15.44 -3.55 -0.42
C PHE A 205 -15.65 -3.54 -1.95
N GLU A 206 -16.53 -2.69 -2.47
CA GLU A 206 -16.75 -2.56 -3.92
C GLU A 206 -15.50 -2.06 -4.64
N LEU A 207 -14.80 -1.09 -4.05
CA LEU A 207 -13.51 -0.64 -4.56
C LEU A 207 -12.48 -1.78 -4.55
N ALA A 208 -12.40 -2.56 -3.48
CA ALA A 208 -11.54 -3.74 -3.41
C ALA A 208 -11.83 -4.73 -4.55
N MET A 209 -13.09 -5.08 -4.75
CA MET A 209 -13.53 -5.97 -5.84
C MET A 209 -13.12 -5.45 -7.21
N GLN A 210 -13.26 -4.13 -7.45
CA GLN A 210 -12.89 -3.53 -8.72
C GLN A 210 -11.37 -3.51 -8.94
N LEU A 211 -10.58 -3.28 -7.89
CA LEU A 211 -9.13 -3.18 -8.01
C LEU A 211 -8.44 -4.53 -8.19
N THR A 212 -9.04 -5.65 -7.76
CA THR A 212 -8.46 -7.00 -8.01
C THR A 212 -8.15 -7.22 -9.47
N THR A 213 -8.99 -6.72 -10.39
CA THR A 213 -8.82 -6.91 -11.85
C THR A 213 -7.55 -6.26 -12.42
N THR A 214 -6.85 -5.48 -11.63
CA THR A 214 -5.60 -4.81 -12.03
C THR A 214 -4.34 -5.45 -11.43
N LEU A 215 -4.50 -6.58 -10.75
CA LEU A 215 -3.41 -7.27 -10.06
C LEU A 215 -2.83 -8.46 -10.85
N GLU A 216 -3.10 -8.52 -12.15
CA GLU A 216 -2.59 -9.60 -13.02
C GLU A 216 -1.06 -9.76 -12.93
N ALA A 217 -0.34 -8.63 -12.86
CA ALA A 217 1.12 -8.62 -12.72
C ALA A 217 1.64 -8.99 -11.32
N TYR A 218 0.76 -9.21 -10.34
CA TYR A 218 1.17 -9.56 -8.97
C TYR A 218 1.58 -11.04 -8.84
N SER A 219 0.97 -11.91 -9.62
CA SER A 219 1.23 -13.34 -9.61
C SER A 219 1.34 -13.87 -11.03
N GLU A 220 2.26 -14.83 -11.24
CA GLU A 220 2.39 -15.56 -12.52
C GLU A 220 1.10 -16.33 -12.89
N ARG A 221 0.18 -16.52 -11.92
CA ARG A 221 -1.12 -17.18 -12.13
C ARG A 221 -2.12 -16.31 -12.92
N GLY A 222 -1.83 -15.01 -13.10
CA GLY A 222 -2.65 -14.09 -13.89
C GLY A 222 -4.11 -14.06 -13.48
N GLN A 223 -5.03 -14.37 -14.40
CA GLN A 223 -6.49 -14.34 -14.15
C GLN A 223 -6.93 -15.28 -13.02
N ALA A 224 -6.33 -16.45 -12.88
CA ALA A 224 -6.66 -17.37 -11.79
C ALA A 224 -6.39 -16.78 -10.40
N TYR A 225 -5.37 -15.94 -10.27
CA TYR A 225 -5.09 -15.19 -9.04
C TYR A 225 -6.20 -14.16 -8.75
N ILE A 226 -6.64 -13.42 -9.76
CA ILE A 226 -7.73 -12.45 -9.64
C ILE A 226 -9.02 -13.14 -9.19
N ASP A 227 -9.38 -14.25 -9.83
CA ASP A 227 -10.59 -15.03 -9.52
C ASP A 227 -10.56 -15.54 -8.07
N GLU A 228 -9.40 -15.98 -7.59
CA GLU A 228 -9.20 -16.42 -6.21
C GLU A 228 -9.39 -15.26 -5.22
N LEU A 229 -8.77 -14.11 -5.45
CA LEU A 229 -8.94 -12.93 -4.60
C LEU A 229 -10.39 -12.48 -4.53
N GLN A 230 -11.09 -12.46 -5.66
CA GLN A 230 -12.51 -12.11 -5.73
C GLN A 230 -13.39 -13.14 -4.99
N SER A 231 -13.06 -14.42 -5.10
CA SER A 231 -13.72 -15.47 -4.33
C SER A 231 -13.51 -15.29 -2.83
N MET A 232 -12.27 -15.03 -2.41
CA MET A 232 -11.92 -14.76 -1.01
C MET A 232 -12.65 -13.54 -0.45
N LEU A 233 -12.75 -12.45 -1.22
CA LEU A 233 -13.53 -11.27 -0.86
C LEU A 233 -15.01 -11.63 -0.61
N ARG A 234 -15.64 -12.34 -1.53
CA ARG A 234 -17.07 -12.73 -1.40
C ARG A 234 -17.32 -13.65 -0.20
N VAL A 235 -16.50 -14.70 -0.07
CA VAL A 235 -16.71 -15.74 0.98
C VAL A 235 -16.44 -15.21 2.38
N ASN A 236 -15.50 -14.28 2.53
CA ASN A 236 -15.12 -13.75 3.85
C ASN A 236 -15.71 -12.36 4.14
N ARG A 237 -16.67 -11.88 3.33
CA ARG A 237 -17.19 -10.50 3.39
C ARG A 237 -17.55 -10.02 4.79
N SER A 238 -18.16 -10.89 5.62
CA SER A 238 -18.57 -10.56 6.99
C SER A 238 -17.41 -10.43 8.00
N LEU A 239 -16.21 -10.85 7.63
CA LEU A 239 -15.01 -10.79 8.46
C LEU A 239 -14.02 -9.70 8.02
N LEU A 240 -14.27 -9.08 6.85
CA LEU A 240 -13.36 -8.11 6.22
C LEU A 240 -13.66 -6.67 6.66
N GLY A 241 -12.68 -5.83 6.46
CA GLY A 241 -12.74 -4.40 6.81
C GLY A 241 -12.19 -4.14 8.21
N ILE A 242 -12.65 -3.05 8.80
CA ILE A 242 -12.34 -2.65 10.17
C ILE A 242 -13.62 -2.67 10.98
N ASP A 243 -13.59 -3.33 12.13
CA ASP A 243 -14.67 -3.27 13.11
C ASP A 243 -14.58 -1.99 13.98
N GLU A 244 -15.70 -1.65 14.65
CA GLU A 244 -15.75 -0.46 15.51
C GLU A 244 -14.78 -0.54 16.70
N GLU A 245 -14.39 -1.73 17.11
CA GLU A 245 -13.47 -1.95 18.20
C GLU A 245 -12.05 -1.54 17.81
N ILE A 246 -11.62 -1.88 16.58
CA ILE A 246 -10.34 -1.40 16.03
C ILE A 246 -10.30 0.12 15.95
N LEU A 247 -11.41 0.76 15.53
CA LEU A 247 -11.48 2.22 15.46
C LEU A 247 -11.35 2.86 16.84
N LYS A 248 -11.93 2.26 17.88
CA LYS A 248 -11.82 2.78 19.27
C LYS A 248 -10.43 2.62 19.88
N GLU A 249 -9.70 1.55 19.54
CA GLU A 249 -8.32 1.32 20.01
C GLU A 249 -7.30 2.30 19.40
N GLN A 250 -7.66 3.00 18.34
CA GLN A 250 -6.77 3.90 17.59
C GLN A 250 -7.01 5.40 17.88
N LEU A 251 -8.05 5.72 18.68
CA LEU A 251 -8.38 7.07 19.17
C LEU A 251 -7.72 7.34 20.52
#